data_623aecc0523ce798cf18fe7e51ddc04a
#
_entry.id   623aecc0523ce798cf18fe7e51ddc04a
#
_cell.length_a   1.000
_cell.length_b   1.000
_cell.length_c   1.000
_cell.angle_alpha   90.00
_cell.angle_beta   90.00
_cell.angle_gamma   90.00
#
_symmetry.space_group_name_H-M   'P 1'
#
loop_
_entity.id
_entity.type
_entity.pdbx_description
1 polymer ?
#
loop_
_entity_poly.entity_id
_entity_poly.type
_entity_poly.pdbx_seq_one_letter_code
_entity_poly.pdbx_strand_id
1 'polypeptide(L)'
;LILGFLIYMMILFIWGKNMLPNSSIPMGMGVSSLAKEVGFEEGDQILLVDGKQLDIALDINKMLLIRGVKEVKVERADGRQVTLSIPENIGNRMFESGELSILYPRSPAIVDSVLADKPASLAGIKSGDKIISANGVTIDDWMDLSKFNNDNANQVVNYIIVNNMSIDTLSMRLDGNGKMGVMPRNVIKLDQVELSLSQSIVEGFSYGYWTLYDYVAQFKYVFTKKGASQLGGFGAIGSLFPDTWNWKGFWASTAFISIILAFMNLLPIPALDGGHVMFLIYEMVSGRKPNDKFMEYAQIAGFFLLMALVIYANGNDLFRFFST
;
A
#
# COMPACT_ATOMS: atom_id res chain seq x y z
N LEU A 1 -9.74 -4.98 20.88
CA LEU A 1 -10.47 -5.09 19.62
C LEU A 1 -11.62 -4.07 19.52
N ILE A 2 -12.58 -4.09 20.48
CA ILE A 2 -13.73 -3.16 20.50
C ILE A 2 -13.28 -1.70 20.42
N LEU A 3 -12.25 -1.31 21.17
CA LEU A 3 -11.70 0.03 21.13
C LEU A 3 -11.25 0.44 19.72
N GLY A 4 -10.55 -0.44 18.99
CA GLY A 4 -10.11 -0.17 17.62
C GLY A 4 -11.28 0.09 16.66
N PHE A 5 -12.35 -0.72 16.78
CA PHE A 5 -13.57 -0.51 15.99
C PHE A 5 -14.26 0.82 16.32
N LEU A 6 -14.39 1.15 17.60
CA LEU A 6 -14.98 2.44 18.04
C LEU A 6 -14.17 3.63 17.52
N ILE A 7 -12.85 3.54 17.55
CA ILE A 7 -11.98 4.60 17.02
C ILE A 7 -12.19 4.75 15.50
N TYR A 8 -12.30 3.66 14.72
CA TYR A 8 -12.58 3.77 13.27
C TYR A 8 -13.95 4.39 12.99
N MET A 9 -14.99 4.04 13.77
CA MET A 9 -16.30 4.70 13.67
C MET A 9 -16.18 6.22 13.95
N MET A 10 -15.44 6.59 14.98
CA MET A 10 -15.16 7.98 15.32
C MET A 10 -14.41 8.71 14.19
N ILE A 11 -13.36 8.09 13.64
CA ILE A 11 -12.58 8.68 12.53
C ILE A 11 -13.46 8.95 11.33
N LEU A 12 -14.29 8.00 10.94
CA LEU A 12 -15.18 8.14 9.79
C LEU A 12 -16.30 9.18 10.04
N PHE A 13 -16.75 9.32 11.28
CA PHE A 13 -17.73 10.35 11.65
C PHE A 13 -17.13 11.76 11.61
N ILE A 14 -15.90 11.94 12.14
CA ILE A 14 -15.28 13.27 12.26
C ILE A 14 -14.64 13.72 10.94
N TRP A 15 -13.94 12.82 10.26
CA TRP A 15 -13.12 13.14 9.06
C TRP A 15 -13.67 12.56 7.76
N GLY A 16 -14.81 11.88 7.81
CA GLY A 16 -15.39 11.27 6.62
C GLY A 16 -14.55 10.13 6.02
N LYS A 17 -15.01 9.63 4.88
CA LYS A 17 -14.40 8.56 4.10
C LYS A 17 -13.70 9.13 2.88
N ASN A 18 -12.47 8.70 2.62
CA ASN A 18 -11.79 9.02 1.36
C ASN A 18 -12.27 8.08 0.27
N MET A 19 -12.48 8.62 -0.92
CA MET A 19 -12.82 7.87 -2.13
C MET A 19 -11.87 8.26 -3.27
N LEU A 20 -11.52 7.30 -4.08
CA LEU A 20 -10.80 7.49 -5.34
C LEU A 20 -11.49 6.64 -6.41
N PRO A 21 -12.63 7.11 -6.93
CA PRO A 21 -13.32 6.41 -8.01
C PRO A 21 -12.49 6.44 -9.30
N ASN A 22 -12.79 5.54 -10.24
CA ASN A 22 -12.12 5.49 -11.54
C ASN A 22 -12.17 6.82 -12.31
N SER A 23 -13.27 7.58 -12.16
CA SER A 23 -13.42 8.92 -12.77
C SER A 23 -12.33 9.90 -12.34
N SER A 24 -11.71 9.68 -11.18
CA SER A 24 -10.58 10.48 -10.68
C SER A 24 -9.23 10.04 -11.26
N ILE A 25 -9.21 8.97 -12.10
CA ILE A 25 -8.02 8.47 -12.80
C ILE A 25 -8.30 8.49 -14.31
N PRO A 26 -8.32 9.66 -14.95
CA PRO A 26 -8.83 9.81 -16.31
C PRO A 26 -8.01 9.06 -17.36
N MET A 27 -6.75 8.75 -17.10
CA MET A 27 -5.89 7.96 -17.99
C MET A 27 -5.91 6.45 -17.68
N GLY A 28 -6.74 6.02 -16.72
CA GLY A 28 -6.79 4.63 -16.25
C GLY A 28 -5.53 4.19 -15.52
N MET A 29 -5.36 2.87 -15.39
CA MET A 29 -4.22 2.27 -14.70
C MET A 29 -3.04 2.06 -15.65
N GLY A 30 -1.84 2.29 -15.14
CA GLY A 30 -0.61 1.76 -15.70
C GLY A 30 -0.35 0.37 -15.12
N VAL A 31 0.35 -0.47 -15.87
CA VAL A 31 0.50 -1.89 -15.55
C VAL A 31 1.96 -2.30 -15.51
N SER A 32 2.35 -3.06 -14.49
CA SER A 32 3.67 -3.71 -14.43
C SER A 32 3.74 -4.90 -15.38
N SER A 33 4.94 -5.48 -15.55
CA SER A 33 5.11 -6.72 -16.30
C SER A 33 4.23 -7.85 -15.76
N LEU A 34 4.16 -7.96 -14.44
CA LEU A 34 3.34 -8.96 -13.77
C LEU A 34 1.83 -8.75 -14.02
N ALA A 35 1.37 -7.49 -14.04
CA ALA A 35 -0.02 -7.18 -14.36
C ALA A 35 -0.36 -7.50 -15.81
N LYS A 36 0.57 -7.24 -16.76
CA LYS A 36 0.40 -7.61 -18.19
C LYS A 36 0.23 -9.12 -18.38
N GLU A 37 1.00 -9.93 -17.66
CA GLU A 37 0.86 -11.40 -17.70
C GLU A 37 -0.51 -11.89 -17.21
N VAL A 38 -1.13 -11.17 -16.29
CA VAL A 38 -2.49 -11.47 -15.80
C VAL A 38 -3.56 -11.02 -16.79
N GLY A 39 -3.21 -10.16 -17.74
CA GLY A 39 -4.08 -9.68 -18.79
C GLY A 39 -4.58 -8.25 -18.62
N PHE A 40 -4.04 -7.50 -17.65
CA PHE A 40 -4.27 -6.05 -17.57
C PHE A 40 -3.54 -5.32 -18.70
N GLU A 41 -4.12 -4.23 -19.17
CA GLU A 41 -3.56 -3.37 -20.21
C GLU A 41 -3.45 -1.92 -19.74
N GLU A 42 -2.53 -1.16 -20.38
CA GLU A 42 -2.39 0.26 -20.10
C GLU A 42 -3.69 1.02 -20.37
N GLY A 43 -4.12 1.81 -19.41
CA GLY A 43 -5.36 2.58 -19.51
C GLY A 43 -6.60 1.86 -18.99
N ASP A 44 -6.50 0.63 -18.49
CA ASP A 44 -7.62 -0.08 -17.88
C ASP A 44 -8.22 0.72 -16.72
N GLN A 45 -9.55 0.76 -16.65
CA GLN A 45 -10.31 1.26 -15.50
C GLN A 45 -10.93 0.09 -14.74
N ILE A 46 -10.70 0.02 -13.43
CA ILE A 46 -11.19 -1.07 -12.59
C ILE A 46 -12.67 -0.87 -12.29
N LEU A 47 -13.56 -1.61 -12.93
CA LEU A 47 -15.00 -1.49 -12.69
C LEU A 47 -15.44 -2.26 -11.45
N LEU A 48 -15.11 -3.57 -11.38
CA LEU A 48 -15.52 -4.45 -10.28
C LEU A 48 -14.39 -5.40 -9.92
N VAL A 49 -14.28 -5.73 -8.64
CA VAL A 49 -13.40 -6.78 -8.10
C VAL A 49 -14.29 -7.77 -7.35
N ASP A 50 -14.31 -9.03 -7.80
CA ASP A 50 -15.22 -10.06 -7.31
C ASP A 50 -16.68 -9.56 -7.23
N GLY A 51 -17.15 -8.88 -8.28
CA GLY A 51 -18.50 -8.33 -8.41
C GLY A 51 -18.77 -7.07 -7.58
N LYS A 52 -17.79 -6.48 -6.89
CA LYS A 52 -17.95 -5.27 -6.06
C LYS A 52 -17.14 -4.10 -6.60
N GLN A 53 -17.72 -2.91 -6.56
CA GLN A 53 -17.00 -1.68 -6.86
C GLN A 53 -16.09 -1.31 -5.68
N LEU A 54 -14.91 -0.75 -5.98
CA LEU A 54 -13.98 -0.25 -4.99
C LEU A 54 -14.23 1.23 -4.70
N ASP A 55 -14.20 1.61 -3.43
CA ASP A 55 -14.20 3.02 -3.03
C ASP A 55 -12.90 3.74 -3.41
N ILE A 56 -11.79 3.00 -3.31
CA ILE A 56 -10.46 3.45 -3.72
C ILE A 56 -9.95 2.46 -4.77
N ALA A 57 -9.88 2.89 -6.03
CA ALA A 57 -9.46 2.04 -7.14
C ALA A 57 -8.08 1.39 -6.90
N LEU A 58 -7.17 2.08 -6.21
CA LEU A 58 -5.83 1.57 -5.89
C LEU A 58 -5.81 0.45 -4.85
N ASP A 59 -6.89 0.24 -4.10
CA ASP A 59 -7.01 -0.88 -3.16
C ASP A 59 -6.97 -2.25 -3.86
N ILE A 60 -7.15 -2.27 -5.19
CA ILE A 60 -6.98 -3.48 -6.01
C ILE A 60 -5.63 -4.17 -5.73
N ASN A 61 -4.53 -3.42 -5.60
CA ASN A 61 -3.21 -4.00 -5.33
C ASN A 61 -3.18 -4.77 -4.01
N LYS A 62 -3.72 -4.16 -2.96
CA LYS A 62 -3.85 -4.82 -1.65
C LYS A 62 -4.74 -6.06 -1.74
N MET A 63 -5.85 -5.98 -2.47
CA MET A 63 -6.76 -7.12 -2.62
C MET A 63 -6.10 -8.26 -3.39
N LEU A 64 -5.39 -7.99 -4.48
CA LEU A 64 -4.62 -8.98 -5.25
C LEU A 64 -3.52 -9.63 -4.39
N LEU A 65 -2.80 -8.84 -3.59
CA LEU A 65 -1.72 -9.33 -2.74
C LEU A 65 -2.23 -10.24 -1.61
N ILE A 66 -3.34 -9.86 -0.95
CA ILE A 66 -3.72 -10.43 0.35
C ILE A 66 -5.00 -11.24 0.29
N ARG A 67 -6.05 -10.78 -0.44
CA ARG A 67 -7.42 -11.27 -0.27
C ARG A 67 -7.83 -12.40 -1.22
N GLY A 68 -6.97 -12.77 -2.20
CA GLY A 68 -7.26 -13.89 -3.11
C GLY A 68 -8.43 -13.58 -4.06
N VAL A 69 -8.33 -12.46 -4.78
CA VAL A 69 -9.28 -12.04 -5.82
C VAL A 69 -9.38 -13.11 -6.90
N LYS A 70 -10.59 -13.41 -7.37
CA LYS A 70 -10.85 -14.40 -8.42
C LYS A 70 -11.02 -13.76 -9.79
N GLU A 71 -11.70 -12.62 -9.85
CA GLU A 71 -11.96 -11.92 -11.11
C GLU A 71 -11.94 -10.41 -10.94
N VAL A 72 -11.52 -9.73 -11.99
CA VAL A 72 -11.57 -8.28 -12.08
C VAL A 72 -12.22 -7.89 -13.39
N LYS A 73 -13.30 -7.11 -13.33
CA LYS A 73 -13.92 -6.51 -14.49
C LYS A 73 -13.29 -5.15 -14.74
N VAL A 74 -12.76 -4.97 -15.93
CA VAL A 74 -12.11 -3.74 -16.36
C VAL A 74 -12.82 -3.16 -17.60
N GLU A 75 -12.69 -1.85 -17.78
CA GLU A 75 -12.99 -1.18 -19.03
C GLU A 75 -11.67 -0.78 -19.68
N ARG A 76 -11.44 -1.25 -20.90
CA ARG A 76 -10.25 -0.92 -21.70
C ARG A 76 -10.28 0.54 -22.16
N ALA A 77 -9.14 1.05 -22.58
CA ALA A 77 -9.03 2.40 -23.13
C ALA A 77 -9.93 2.63 -24.37
N ASP A 78 -10.31 1.57 -25.11
CA ASP A 78 -11.23 1.62 -26.24
C ASP A 78 -12.72 1.48 -25.86
N GLY A 79 -13.05 1.43 -24.56
CA GLY A 79 -14.40 1.30 -24.02
C GLY A 79 -14.95 -0.13 -23.94
N ARG A 80 -14.19 -1.16 -24.34
CA ARG A 80 -14.61 -2.55 -24.19
C ARG A 80 -14.52 -2.98 -22.73
N GLN A 81 -15.53 -3.68 -22.25
CA GLN A 81 -15.50 -4.28 -20.93
C GLN A 81 -15.03 -5.74 -21.00
N VAL A 82 -14.07 -6.08 -20.18
CA VAL A 82 -13.44 -7.40 -20.12
C VAL A 82 -13.42 -7.88 -18.67
N THR A 83 -13.68 -9.16 -18.45
CA THR A 83 -13.50 -9.80 -17.15
C THR A 83 -12.21 -10.62 -17.18
N LEU A 84 -11.27 -10.27 -16.32
CA LEU A 84 -9.99 -10.95 -16.16
C LEU A 84 -10.10 -11.99 -15.05
N SER A 85 -9.69 -13.22 -15.33
CA SER A 85 -9.55 -14.27 -14.33
C SER A 85 -8.19 -14.13 -13.65
N ILE A 86 -8.17 -14.01 -12.34
CA ILE A 86 -6.95 -13.76 -11.56
C ILE A 86 -6.38 -15.08 -11.05
N PRO A 87 -5.08 -15.39 -11.32
CA PRO A 87 -4.43 -16.58 -10.80
C PRO A 87 -4.40 -16.59 -9.26
N GLU A 88 -4.68 -17.73 -8.64
CA GLU A 88 -4.69 -17.88 -7.18
C GLU A 88 -3.35 -17.52 -6.52
N ASN A 89 -2.23 -17.70 -7.24
CA ASN A 89 -0.89 -17.44 -6.75
C ASN A 89 -0.41 -16.00 -6.98
N ILE A 90 -1.25 -15.10 -7.50
CA ILE A 90 -0.84 -13.73 -7.85
C ILE A 90 -0.22 -13.00 -6.65
N GLY A 91 -0.82 -13.11 -5.46
CA GLY A 91 -0.31 -12.46 -4.26
C GLY A 91 1.09 -12.96 -3.87
N ASN A 92 1.36 -14.26 -4.02
CA ASN A 92 2.69 -14.81 -3.76
C ASN A 92 3.70 -14.30 -4.78
N ARG A 93 3.35 -14.24 -6.06
CA ARG A 93 4.20 -13.69 -7.14
C ARG A 93 4.53 -12.22 -6.88
N MET A 94 3.54 -11.40 -6.52
CA MET A 94 3.73 -10.00 -6.13
C MET A 94 4.69 -9.87 -4.94
N PHE A 95 4.51 -10.71 -3.92
CA PHE A 95 5.34 -10.66 -2.73
C PHE A 95 6.79 -11.11 -3.03
N GLU A 96 6.99 -12.17 -3.79
CA GLU A 96 8.31 -12.71 -4.15
C GLU A 96 9.09 -11.75 -5.07
N SER A 97 8.44 -11.18 -6.09
CA SER A 97 9.06 -10.18 -6.98
C SER A 97 9.39 -8.87 -6.25
N GLY A 98 8.65 -8.54 -5.18
CA GLY A 98 8.72 -7.25 -4.50
C GLY A 98 7.85 -6.17 -5.13
N GLU A 99 7.10 -6.49 -6.17
CA GLU A 99 6.16 -5.60 -6.82
C GLU A 99 4.82 -5.61 -6.06
N LEU A 100 4.76 -4.89 -4.94
CA LEU A 100 3.54 -4.83 -4.11
C LEU A 100 2.41 -4.01 -4.74
N SER A 101 2.73 -3.19 -5.74
CA SER A 101 1.78 -2.43 -6.55
C SER A 101 2.03 -2.70 -8.02
N ILE A 102 1.23 -3.60 -8.61
CA ILE A 102 1.34 -3.99 -10.01
C ILE A 102 0.47 -3.11 -10.93
N LEU A 103 -0.48 -2.40 -10.33
CA LEU A 103 -1.34 -1.41 -10.98
C LEU A 103 -1.08 -0.05 -10.32
N TYR A 104 -0.85 0.98 -11.12
CA TYR A 104 -0.60 2.34 -10.64
C TYR A 104 -1.44 3.34 -11.44
N PRO A 105 -1.83 4.48 -10.85
CA PRO A 105 -2.63 5.45 -11.56
C PRO A 105 -1.77 6.18 -12.60
N ARG A 106 -2.21 6.24 -13.83
CA ARG A 106 -1.55 7.04 -14.86
C ARG A 106 -1.88 8.51 -14.70
N SER A 107 -0.87 9.34 -14.83
CA SER A 107 -1.02 10.79 -14.84
C SER A 107 -0.18 11.41 -15.97
N PRO A 108 -0.66 12.45 -16.65
CA PRO A 108 0.08 13.07 -17.72
C PRO A 108 1.41 13.63 -17.20
N ALA A 109 2.44 13.63 -18.05
CA ALA A 109 3.75 14.18 -17.72
C ALA A 109 3.72 15.73 -17.72
N ILE A 110 2.92 16.32 -16.83
CA ILE A 110 2.77 17.77 -16.63
C ILE A 110 3.58 18.18 -15.41
N VAL A 111 4.40 19.19 -15.57
CA VAL A 111 5.20 19.80 -14.50
C VAL A 111 4.30 20.68 -13.61
N ASP A 112 4.32 20.44 -12.30
CA ASP A 112 3.68 21.32 -11.32
C ASP A 112 4.64 22.41 -10.83
N SER A 113 5.82 21.99 -10.40
CA SER A 113 6.85 22.90 -9.92
C SER A 113 8.24 22.47 -10.35
N VAL A 114 9.15 23.43 -10.42
CA VAL A 114 10.55 23.23 -10.82
C VAL A 114 11.43 23.66 -9.66
N LEU A 115 12.34 22.80 -9.26
CA LEU A 115 13.31 23.08 -8.20
C LEU A 115 14.41 23.99 -8.75
N ALA A 116 14.75 25.04 -7.99
CA ALA A 116 15.83 25.95 -8.34
C ALA A 116 17.17 25.21 -8.45
N ASP A 117 18.03 25.70 -9.35
CA ASP A 117 19.39 25.20 -9.58
C ASP A 117 19.45 23.71 -9.99
N LYS A 118 18.35 23.15 -10.50
CA LYS A 118 18.29 21.79 -11.04
C LYS A 118 18.26 21.81 -12.58
N PRO A 119 18.57 20.69 -13.26
CA PRO A 119 18.64 20.63 -14.72
C PRO A 119 17.45 21.25 -15.45
N ALA A 120 16.23 20.97 -15.00
CA ALA A 120 15.01 21.50 -15.61
C ALA A 120 14.90 23.02 -15.50
N SER A 121 15.26 23.60 -14.33
CA SER A 121 15.27 25.04 -14.11
C SER A 121 16.26 25.73 -15.02
N LEU A 122 17.48 25.17 -15.13
CA LEU A 122 18.55 25.74 -15.99
C LEU A 122 18.20 25.62 -17.49
N ALA A 123 17.46 24.60 -17.88
CA ALA A 123 16.99 24.41 -19.25
C ALA A 123 15.74 25.24 -19.60
N GLY A 124 15.09 25.87 -18.63
CA GLY A 124 13.96 26.77 -18.85
C GLY A 124 12.58 26.10 -18.80
N ILE A 125 12.46 24.85 -18.24
CA ILE A 125 11.17 24.21 -17.97
C ILE A 125 10.42 25.03 -16.92
N LYS A 126 9.10 25.14 -17.10
CA LYS A 126 8.19 25.89 -16.24
C LYS A 126 7.02 25.05 -15.74
N SER A 127 6.38 25.54 -14.68
CA SER A 127 5.10 24.97 -14.24
C SER A 127 4.07 25.08 -15.37
N GLY A 128 3.35 23.99 -15.60
CA GLY A 128 2.36 23.84 -16.66
C GLY A 128 2.88 23.19 -17.94
N ASP A 129 4.18 23.08 -18.12
CA ASP A 129 4.75 22.40 -19.28
C ASP A 129 4.41 20.92 -19.25
N LYS A 130 3.95 20.38 -20.39
CA LYS A 130 3.72 18.95 -20.60
C LYS A 130 4.86 18.37 -21.43
N ILE A 131 5.53 17.37 -20.92
CA ILE A 131 6.59 16.65 -21.64
C ILE A 131 5.92 15.55 -22.46
N ILE A 132 6.13 15.57 -23.79
CA ILE A 132 5.50 14.63 -24.72
C ILE A 132 6.50 13.71 -25.42
N SER A 133 7.81 14.05 -25.39
CA SER A 133 8.86 13.20 -25.97
C SER A 133 10.18 13.44 -25.28
N ALA A 134 11.02 12.40 -25.25
CA ALA A 134 12.42 12.43 -24.78
C ALA A 134 13.29 11.66 -25.77
N ASN A 135 14.28 12.32 -26.41
CA ASN A 135 15.13 11.77 -27.48
C ASN A 135 14.35 11.07 -28.61
N GLY A 136 13.16 11.59 -28.95
CA GLY A 136 12.29 11.00 -29.99
C GLY A 136 11.40 9.83 -29.50
N VAL A 137 11.54 9.38 -28.25
CA VAL A 137 10.65 8.42 -27.62
C VAL A 137 9.42 9.15 -27.09
N THR A 138 8.22 8.68 -27.43
CA THR A 138 6.97 9.26 -26.92
C THR A 138 6.87 9.04 -25.40
N ILE A 139 6.44 10.06 -24.69
CA ILE A 139 6.15 10.04 -23.26
C ILE A 139 4.65 10.22 -23.09
N ASP A 140 3.97 9.14 -22.73
CA ASP A 140 2.52 9.15 -22.57
C ASP A 140 2.10 9.59 -21.16
N ASP A 141 2.88 9.22 -20.14
CA ASP A 141 2.60 9.53 -18.75
C ASP A 141 3.88 9.84 -17.94
N TRP A 142 3.68 10.17 -16.67
CA TRP A 142 4.77 10.49 -15.75
C TRP A 142 5.70 9.31 -15.45
N MET A 143 5.16 8.08 -15.43
CA MET A 143 5.97 6.89 -15.16
C MET A 143 6.90 6.56 -16.34
N ASP A 144 6.42 6.73 -17.58
CA ASP A 144 7.25 6.63 -18.78
C ASP A 144 8.41 7.61 -18.72
N LEU A 145 8.12 8.88 -18.37
CA LEU A 145 9.15 9.91 -18.20
C LEU A 145 10.16 9.51 -17.12
N SER A 146 9.68 9.04 -15.98
CA SER A 146 10.53 8.64 -14.86
C SER A 146 11.44 7.47 -15.22
N LYS A 147 10.88 6.45 -15.89
CA LYS A 147 11.62 5.29 -16.35
C LYS A 147 12.67 5.68 -17.38
N PHE A 148 12.27 6.44 -18.41
CA PHE A 148 13.19 6.93 -19.43
C PHE A 148 14.37 7.70 -18.81
N ASN A 149 14.08 8.60 -17.88
CA ASN A 149 15.09 9.42 -17.22
C ASN A 149 16.05 8.58 -16.37
N ASN A 150 15.55 7.59 -15.62
CA ASN A 150 16.39 6.71 -14.83
C ASN A 150 17.35 5.88 -15.72
N ASP A 151 16.85 5.38 -16.86
CA ASP A 151 17.65 4.62 -17.83
C ASP A 151 18.71 5.48 -18.53
N ASN A 152 18.53 6.82 -18.53
CA ASN A 152 19.42 7.80 -19.16
C ASN A 152 20.11 8.72 -18.14
N ALA A 153 20.34 8.27 -16.91
CA ALA A 153 21.03 9.04 -15.88
C ALA A 153 22.40 9.55 -16.37
N ASN A 154 22.78 10.76 -15.97
CA ASN A 154 24.00 11.45 -16.39
C ASN A 154 24.10 11.78 -17.89
N GLN A 155 23.09 11.49 -18.71
CA GLN A 155 23.09 11.77 -20.15
C GLN A 155 22.45 13.12 -20.45
N VAL A 156 22.75 13.66 -21.63
CA VAL A 156 22.05 14.82 -22.21
C VAL A 156 20.84 14.28 -22.97
N VAL A 157 19.67 14.79 -22.63
CA VAL A 157 18.39 14.37 -23.22
C VAL A 157 17.70 15.59 -23.82
N ASN A 158 17.14 15.40 -25.02
CA ASN A 158 16.32 16.38 -25.70
C ASN A 158 14.84 16.10 -25.43
N TYR A 159 14.16 17.03 -24.78
CA TYR A 159 12.74 16.92 -24.47
C TYR A 159 11.91 17.80 -25.38
N ILE A 160 10.82 17.28 -25.91
CA ILE A 160 9.78 18.09 -26.54
C ILE A 160 8.73 18.36 -25.48
N ILE A 161 8.51 19.66 -25.23
CA ILE A 161 7.52 20.13 -24.28
C ILE A 161 6.42 20.91 -25.00
N VAL A 162 5.22 20.83 -24.47
CA VAL A 162 4.05 21.57 -24.93
C VAL A 162 3.50 22.40 -23.78
N ASN A 163 3.34 23.69 -24.03
CA ASN A 163 2.59 24.57 -23.15
C ASN A 163 1.42 25.21 -23.94
N ASN A 164 0.63 26.05 -23.28
CA ASN A 164 -0.57 26.64 -23.90
C ASN A 164 -0.28 27.48 -25.14
N MET A 165 0.98 27.84 -25.44
CA MET A 165 1.37 28.80 -26.47
C MET A 165 2.35 28.24 -27.50
N SER A 166 3.13 27.19 -27.18
CA SER A 166 4.21 26.71 -28.05
C SER A 166 4.53 25.25 -27.85
N ILE A 167 5.22 24.69 -28.83
CA ILE A 167 5.96 23.44 -28.75
C ILE A 167 7.43 23.79 -28.79
N ASP A 168 8.16 23.46 -27.76
CA ASP A 168 9.57 23.80 -27.61
C ASP A 168 10.42 22.52 -27.42
N THR A 169 11.67 22.60 -27.88
CA THR A 169 12.66 21.53 -27.64
C THR A 169 13.72 22.05 -26.70
N LEU A 170 13.87 21.38 -25.55
CA LEU A 170 14.86 21.73 -24.54
C LEU A 170 15.84 20.59 -24.32
N SER A 171 17.13 20.93 -24.24
CA SER A 171 18.19 19.95 -23.95
C SER A 171 18.70 20.18 -22.55
N MET A 172 18.81 19.10 -21.76
CA MET A 172 19.40 19.15 -20.43
C MET A 172 20.14 17.87 -20.08
N ARG A 173 21.14 17.98 -19.21
CA ARG A 173 21.83 16.82 -18.63
C ARG A 173 21.09 16.40 -17.35
N LEU A 174 20.66 15.16 -17.29
CA LEU A 174 20.09 14.57 -16.07
C LEU A 174 21.17 14.44 -14.98
N ASP A 175 20.76 14.46 -13.72
CA ASP A 175 21.66 14.17 -12.60
C ASP A 175 22.04 12.69 -12.52
N GLY A 176 22.90 12.33 -11.54
CA GLY A 176 23.38 10.96 -11.35
C GLY A 176 22.29 9.91 -11.05
N ASN A 177 21.11 10.37 -10.67
CA ASN A 177 19.94 9.53 -10.37
C ASN A 177 18.84 9.66 -11.44
N GLY A 178 19.13 10.25 -12.60
CA GLY A 178 18.13 10.49 -13.64
C GLY A 178 17.10 11.58 -13.27
N LYS A 179 17.38 12.43 -12.29
CA LYS A 179 16.43 13.46 -11.87
C LYS A 179 16.66 14.75 -12.65
N MET A 180 15.56 15.32 -13.14
CA MET A 180 15.58 16.65 -13.80
C MET A 180 15.25 17.80 -12.83
N GLY A 181 14.73 17.49 -11.63
CA GLY A 181 14.39 18.50 -10.63
C GLY A 181 13.02 19.13 -10.84
N VAL A 182 12.02 18.33 -11.21
CA VAL A 182 10.61 18.73 -11.34
C VAL A 182 9.71 17.88 -10.47
N MET A 183 8.57 18.45 -10.09
CA MET A 183 7.51 17.74 -9.39
C MET A 183 6.33 17.54 -10.35
N PRO A 184 5.68 16.35 -10.34
CA PRO A 184 4.50 16.08 -11.15
C PRO A 184 3.30 16.90 -10.69
N ARG A 185 2.47 17.33 -11.63
CA ARG A 185 1.15 17.84 -11.29
C ARG A 185 0.28 16.70 -10.79
N ASN A 186 -0.15 16.78 -9.54
CA ASN A 186 -1.11 15.82 -9.01
C ASN A 186 -2.49 16.09 -9.60
N VAL A 187 -2.87 15.27 -10.58
CA VAL A 187 -4.21 15.33 -11.21
C VAL A 187 -5.21 14.41 -10.50
N ILE A 188 -4.71 13.53 -9.63
CA ILE A 188 -5.50 12.55 -8.91
C ILE A 188 -5.89 13.14 -7.56
N LYS A 189 -7.17 13.38 -7.38
CA LYS A 189 -7.72 13.94 -6.14
C LYS A 189 -8.54 12.88 -5.43
N LEU A 190 -8.27 12.74 -4.14
CA LEU A 190 -9.13 11.96 -3.26
C LEU A 190 -10.37 12.80 -2.94
N ASP A 191 -11.53 12.27 -3.24
CA ASP A 191 -12.79 12.82 -2.81
C ASP A 191 -13.01 12.46 -1.35
N GLN A 192 -13.48 13.42 -0.56
CA GLN A 192 -13.83 13.20 0.84
C GLN A 192 -15.34 13.26 0.98
N VAL A 193 -15.92 12.17 1.46
CA VAL A 193 -17.38 12.04 1.68
C VAL A 193 -17.66 12.08 3.17
N GLU A 194 -18.46 13.04 3.58
CA GLU A 194 -18.97 13.10 4.95
C GLU A 194 -20.01 12.00 5.18
N LEU A 195 -19.94 11.37 6.33
CA LEU A 195 -20.84 10.30 6.70
C LEU A 195 -21.72 10.71 7.89
N SER A 196 -23.00 10.36 7.85
CA SER A 196 -23.86 10.44 9.02
C SER A 196 -23.38 9.48 10.12
N LEU A 197 -23.84 9.70 11.36
CA LEU A 197 -23.47 8.82 12.49
C LEU A 197 -23.80 7.34 12.20
N SER A 198 -24.97 7.05 11.65
CA SER A 198 -25.37 5.68 11.30
C SER A 198 -24.49 5.06 10.22
N GLN A 199 -24.16 5.82 9.19
CA GLN A 199 -23.23 5.37 8.14
C GLN A 199 -21.82 5.15 8.70
N SER A 200 -21.34 6.04 9.57
CA SER A 200 -20.02 5.91 10.21
C SER A 200 -19.91 4.67 11.08
N ILE A 201 -20.99 4.25 11.75
CA ILE A 201 -21.01 3.00 12.52
C ILE A 201 -20.86 1.79 11.59
N VAL A 202 -21.67 1.72 10.53
CA VAL A 202 -21.64 0.59 9.58
C VAL A 202 -20.31 0.51 8.84
N GLU A 203 -19.87 1.63 8.28
CA GLU A 203 -18.60 1.73 7.53
C GLU A 203 -17.39 1.52 8.46
N GLY A 204 -17.42 2.06 9.68
CA GLY A 204 -16.35 1.89 10.66
C GLY A 204 -16.21 0.44 11.13
N PHE A 205 -17.33 -0.26 11.30
CA PHE A 205 -17.32 -1.68 11.58
C PHE A 205 -16.72 -2.47 10.39
N SER A 206 -17.18 -2.19 9.18
CA SER A 206 -16.64 -2.81 7.96
C SER A 206 -15.13 -2.54 7.81
N TYR A 207 -14.70 -1.31 8.03
CA TYR A 207 -13.29 -0.91 7.95
C TYR A 207 -12.44 -1.67 8.98
N GLY A 208 -12.88 -1.73 10.23
CA GLY A 208 -12.20 -2.48 11.29
C GLY A 208 -12.13 -3.99 11.01
N TYR A 209 -13.22 -4.57 10.49
CA TYR A 209 -13.26 -5.97 10.08
C TYR A 209 -12.23 -6.26 8.98
N TRP A 210 -12.23 -5.47 7.92
CA TRP A 210 -11.29 -5.67 6.81
C TRP A 210 -9.83 -5.39 7.23
N THR A 211 -9.60 -4.44 8.13
CA THR A 211 -8.27 -4.20 8.71
C THR A 211 -7.76 -5.43 9.47
N LEU A 212 -8.61 -6.04 10.30
CA LEU A 212 -8.28 -7.28 11.00
C LEU A 212 -8.04 -8.43 10.01
N TYR A 213 -8.94 -8.60 9.04
CA TYR A 213 -8.83 -9.64 8.02
C TYR A 213 -7.52 -9.53 7.24
N ASP A 214 -7.20 -8.33 6.73
CA ASP A 214 -5.98 -8.07 5.96
C ASP A 214 -4.73 -8.34 6.81
N TYR A 215 -4.75 -7.95 8.09
CA TYR A 215 -3.64 -8.22 9.00
C TYR A 215 -3.44 -9.73 9.21
N VAL A 216 -4.52 -10.47 9.46
CA VAL A 216 -4.45 -11.94 9.62
C VAL A 216 -3.99 -12.62 8.33
N ALA A 217 -4.51 -12.19 7.19
CA ALA A 217 -4.17 -12.78 5.89
C ALA A 217 -2.69 -12.56 5.50
N GLN A 218 -2.06 -11.48 5.99
CA GLN A 218 -0.63 -11.21 5.78
C GLN A 218 0.27 -12.19 6.54
N PHE A 219 -0.22 -12.84 7.60
CA PHE A 219 0.58 -13.80 8.37
C PHE A 219 1.14 -14.95 7.54
N LYS A 220 0.50 -15.31 6.43
CA LYS A 220 1.03 -16.32 5.49
C LYS A 220 2.45 -15.97 4.99
N TYR A 221 2.77 -14.68 4.88
CA TYR A 221 4.08 -14.22 4.42
C TYR A 221 5.17 -14.21 5.50
N VAL A 222 4.78 -14.14 6.78
CA VAL A 222 5.73 -14.10 7.91
C VAL A 222 6.64 -15.34 7.93
N PHE A 223 6.13 -16.49 7.51
CA PHE A 223 6.87 -17.75 7.46
C PHE A 223 7.79 -17.89 6.24
N THR A 224 7.87 -16.89 5.38
CA THR A 224 8.82 -16.83 4.27
C THR A 224 10.11 -16.13 4.71
N LYS A 225 11.26 -16.41 4.06
CA LYS A 225 12.53 -15.72 4.35
C LYS A 225 12.41 -14.20 4.22
N LYS A 226 11.73 -13.73 3.17
CA LYS A 226 11.50 -12.30 2.91
C LYS A 226 10.57 -11.67 3.96
N GLY A 227 9.49 -12.35 4.34
CA GLY A 227 8.58 -11.85 5.35
C GLY A 227 9.19 -11.84 6.75
N ALA A 228 9.96 -12.86 7.11
CA ALA A 228 10.67 -12.88 8.39
C ALA A 228 11.65 -11.70 8.52
N SER A 229 12.40 -11.34 7.47
CA SER A 229 13.30 -10.19 7.48
C SER A 229 12.57 -8.84 7.54
N GLN A 230 11.26 -8.82 7.25
CA GLN A 230 10.42 -7.62 7.33
C GLN A 230 9.68 -7.48 8.67
N LEU A 231 9.80 -8.47 9.57
CA LEU A 231 9.24 -8.33 10.92
C LEU A 231 9.85 -7.11 11.60
N GLY A 232 8.99 -6.19 11.99
CA GLY A 232 9.35 -4.96 12.68
C GLY A 232 9.20 -5.08 14.20
N GLY A 233 10.07 -4.40 14.92
CA GLY A 233 10.03 -4.24 16.37
C GLY A 233 9.39 -2.91 16.78
N PHE A 234 9.89 -2.32 17.86
CA PHE A 234 9.37 -1.04 18.38
C PHE A 234 9.58 0.13 17.43
N GLY A 235 10.68 0.13 16.64
CA GLY A 235 10.91 1.15 15.61
C GLY A 235 9.84 1.13 14.53
N ALA A 236 9.50 -0.05 14.03
CA ALA A 236 8.43 -0.22 13.05
C ALA A 236 7.04 0.17 13.61
N ILE A 237 6.76 -0.10 14.89
CA ILE A 237 5.52 0.37 15.54
C ILE A 237 5.51 1.90 15.63
N GLY A 238 6.64 2.52 15.97
CA GLY A 238 6.77 3.97 16.00
C GLY A 238 6.51 4.61 14.65
N SER A 239 6.98 4.02 13.56
CA SER A 239 6.75 4.51 12.19
C SER A 239 5.31 4.41 11.69
N LEU A 240 4.41 3.76 12.43
CA LEU A 240 2.97 3.77 12.12
C LEU A 240 2.32 5.13 12.44
N PHE A 241 2.96 5.92 13.31
CA PHE A 241 2.47 7.26 13.63
C PHE A 241 2.98 8.27 12.60
N PRO A 242 2.19 9.32 12.29
CA PRO A 242 2.61 10.33 11.32
C PRO A 242 3.81 11.14 11.84
N ASP A 243 4.76 11.46 10.94
CA ASP A 243 5.97 12.23 11.25
C ASP A 243 5.66 13.65 11.75
N THR A 244 4.54 14.20 11.30
CA THR A 244 4.02 15.50 11.78
C THR A 244 2.71 15.29 12.52
N TRP A 245 2.44 16.09 13.55
CA TRP A 245 1.24 15.92 14.35
C TRP A 245 -0.03 16.03 13.50
N ASN A 246 -0.79 14.93 13.45
CA ASN A 246 -2.04 14.79 12.71
C ASN A 246 -3.01 13.93 13.51
N TRP A 247 -4.07 14.52 13.99
CA TRP A 247 -5.07 13.82 14.82
C TRP A 247 -5.71 12.62 14.12
N LYS A 248 -6.07 12.75 12.84
CA LYS A 248 -6.63 11.63 12.06
C LYS A 248 -5.64 10.46 11.98
N GLY A 249 -4.39 10.75 11.65
CA GLY A 249 -3.33 9.76 11.58
C GLY A 249 -3.03 9.12 12.93
N PHE A 250 -2.94 9.93 14.00
CA PHE A 250 -2.74 9.43 15.35
C PHE A 250 -3.83 8.42 15.77
N TRP A 251 -5.10 8.77 15.58
CA TRP A 251 -6.20 7.87 15.91
C TRP A 251 -6.25 6.64 15.01
N ALA A 252 -5.92 6.78 13.73
CA ALA A 252 -5.85 5.64 12.79
C ALA A 252 -4.78 4.63 13.21
N SER A 253 -3.58 5.10 13.56
CA SER A 253 -2.51 4.24 14.09
C SER A 253 -2.89 3.60 15.42
N THR A 254 -3.52 4.35 16.32
CA THR A 254 -4.00 3.82 17.61
C THR A 254 -5.06 2.72 17.41
N ALA A 255 -6.02 2.91 16.49
CA ALA A 255 -7.00 1.91 16.15
C ALA A 255 -6.37 0.65 15.57
N PHE A 256 -5.43 0.82 14.64
CA PHE A 256 -4.70 -0.28 14.02
C PHE A 256 -3.90 -1.08 15.04
N ILE A 257 -3.12 -0.42 15.90
CA ILE A 257 -2.36 -1.08 16.97
C ILE A 257 -3.29 -1.82 17.93
N SER A 258 -4.45 -1.22 18.28
CA SER A 258 -5.45 -1.88 19.14
C SER A 258 -5.99 -3.18 18.52
N ILE A 259 -6.18 -3.22 17.21
CA ILE A 259 -6.60 -4.43 16.48
C ILE A 259 -5.47 -5.46 16.44
N ILE A 260 -4.23 -5.04 16.14
CA ILE A 260 -3.06 -5.92 16.12
C ILE A 260 -2.86 -6.58 17.48
N LEU A 261 -2.85 -5.79 18.56
CA LEU A 261 -2.67 -6.31 19.93
C LEU A 261 -3.77 -7.30 20.30
N ALA A 262 -5.02 -7.02 19.94
CA ALA A 262 -6.12 -7.94 20.19
C ALA A 262 -5.94 -9.27 19.45
N PHE A 263 -5.51 -9.23 18.18
CA PHE A 263 -5.23 -10.44 17.42
C PHE A 263 -4.04 -11.22 17.99
N MET A 264 -2.93 -10.52 18.28
CA MET A 264 -1.73 -11.16 18.85
C MET A 264 -2.04 -11.84 20.18
N ASN A 265 -2.84 -11.20 21.05
CA ASN A 265 -3.26 -11.79 22.32
C ASN A 265 -4.21 -13.01 22.15
N LEU A 266 -4.89 -13.13 21.00
CA LEU A 266 -5.77 -14.27 20.71
C LEU A 266 -4.97 -15.49 20.20
N LEU A 267 -3.72 -15.33 19.79
CA LEU A 267 -2.91 -16.45 19.32
C LEU A 267 -2.70 -17.48 20.43
N PRO A 268 -2.71 -18.80 20.09
CA PRO A 268 -2.57 -19.89 21.05
C PRO A 268 -1.11 -20.05 21.54
N ILE A 269 -0.50 -18.94 21.95
CA ILE A 269 0.87 -18.92 22.48
C ILE A 269 0.79 -18.88 24.00
N PRO A 270 1.30 -19.89 24.70
CA PRO A 270 1.43 -19.84 26.15
C PRO A 270 2.26 -18.60 26.53
N ALA A 271 1.86 -17.86 27.54
CA ALA A 271 2.30 -16.53 27.94
C ALA A 271 1.51 -15.34 27.34
N LEU A 272 0.60 -15.59 26.39
CA LEU A 272 -0.44 -14.65 25.96
C LEU A 272 -1.81 -15.12 26.46
N ASP A 273 -2.80 -14.22 26.44
CA ASP A 273 -4.16 -14.53 26.89
C ASP A 273 -4.76 -15.72 26.12
N GLY A 274 -4.49 -15.81 24.80
CA GLY A 274 -4.92 -16.94 23.97
C GLY A 274 -4.38 -18.30 24.42
N GLY A 275 -3.20 -18.35 25.01
CA GLY A 275 -2.67 -19.55 25.62
C GLY A 275 -3.50 -20.01 26.83
N HIS A 276 -3.94 -19.09 27.67
CA HIS A 276 -4.85 -19.41 28.78
C HIS A 276 -6.21 -19.90 28.29
N VAL A 277 -6.74 -19.28 27.24
CA VAL A 277 -7.99 -19.73 26.59
C VAL A 277 -7.85 -21.15 26.06
N MET A 278 -6.71 -21.52 25.48
CA MET A 278 -6.44 -22.89 25.03
C MET A 278 -6.46 -23.91 26.21
N PHE A 279 -5.89 -23.56 27.35
CA PHE A 279 -5.95 -24.43 28.54
C PHE A 279 -7.38 -24.59 29.06
N LEU A 280 -8.18 -23.52 29.06
CA LEU A 280 -9.60 -23.56 29.41
C LEU A 280 -10.42 -24.44 28.44
N ILE A 281 -10.19 -24.30 27.13
CA ILE A 281 -10.82 -25.14 26.11
C ILE A 281 -10.47 -26.63 26.35
N TYR A 282 -9.19 -26.91 26.62
CA TYR A 282 -8.77 -28.29 26.96
C TYR A 282 -9.50 -28.82 28.18
N GLU A 283 -9.62 -28.04 29.27
CA GLU A 283 -10.34 -28.43 30.47
C GLU A 283 -11.83 -28.70 30.19
N MET A 284 -12.46 -27.84 29.39
CA MET A 284 -13.88 -28.00 29.01
C MET A 284 -14.12 -29.25 28.17
N VAL A 285 -13.22 -29.60 27.24
CA VAL A 285 -13.37 -30.73 26.33
C VAL A 285 -12.96 -32.05 27.03
N SER A 286 -11.88 -32.05 27.83
CA SER A 286 -11.33 -33.23 28.46
C SER A 286 -11.99 -33.54 29.82
N GLY A 287 -12.69 -32.56 30.41
CA GLY A 287 -13.25 -32.65 31.76
C GLY A 287 -12.18 -32.69 32.88
N ARG A 288 -10.91 -32.38 32.54
CA ARG A 288 -9.78 -32.45 33.49
C ARG A 288 -8.88 -31.22 33.29
N LYS A 289 -8.42 -30.65 34.40
CA LYS A 289 -7.40 -29.58 34.36
C LYS A 289 -6.10 -30.09 33.77
N PRO A 290 -5.41 -29.31 32.93
CA PRO A 290 -4.02 -29.59 32.56
C PRO A 290 -3.15 -29.68 33.84
N ASN A 291 -2.07 -30.46 33.79
CA ASN A 291 -1.14 -30.56 34.90
C ASN A 291 -0.45 -29.21 35.14
N ASP A 292 -0.37 -28.74 36.39
CA ASP A 292 0.22 -27.43 36.75
C ASP A 292 1.67 -27.27 36.24
N LYS A 293 2.48 -28.32 36.34
CA LYS A 293 3.84 -28.30 35.79
C LYS A 293 3.88 -28.17 34.29
N PHE A 294 2.93 -28.79 33.58
CA PHE A 294 2.82 -28.64 32.12
C PHE A 294 2.45 -27.22 31.75
N MET A 295 1.52 -26.57 32.45
CA MET A 295 1.15 -25.17 32.21
C MET A 295 2.33 -24.22 32.48
N GLU A 296 3.07 -24.45 33.57
CA GLU A 296 4.26 -23.71 33.95
C GLU A 296 5.35 -23.78 32.84
N TYR A 297 5.71 -25.00 32.41
CA TYR A 297 6.69 -25.19 31.34
C TYR A 297 6.23 -24.60 30.01
N ALA A 298 4.95 -24.72 29.67
CA ALA A 298 4.40 -24.12 28.47
C ALA A 298 4.50 -22.58 28.52
N GLN A 299 4.17 -21.96 29.66
CA GLN A 299 4.32 -20.51 29.85
C GLN A 299 5.76 -20.05 29.74
N ILE A 300 6.71 -20.78 30.36
CA ILE A 300 8.14 -20.49 30.26
C ILE A 300 8.61 -20.57 28.80
N ALA A 301 8.21 -21.63 28.09
CA ALA A 301 8.55 -21.80 26.68
C ALA A 301 7.96 -20.68 25.81
N GLY A 302 6.68 -20.31 26.04
CA GLY A 302 6.03 -19.18 25.37
C GLY A 302 6.73 -17.84 25.65
N PHE A 303 7.14 -17.60 26.88
CA PHE A 303 7.89 -16.43 27.25
C PHE A 303 9.24 -16.32 26.49
N PHE A 304 10.02 -17.40 26.44
CA PHE A 304 11.27 -17.41 25.69
C PHE A 304 11.05 -17.26 24.19
N LEU A 305 9.98 -17.85 23.63
CA LEU A 305 9.60 -17.66 22.24
C LEU A 305 9.30 -16.18 21.94
N LEU A 306 8.48 -15.53 22.78
CA LEU A 306 8.16 -14.11 22.61
C LEU A 306 9.41 -13.23 22.77
N MET A 307 10.28 -13.52 23.75
CA MET A 307 11.53 -12.80 23.94
C MET A 307 12.43 -12.91 22.71
N ALA A 308 12.57 -14.11 22.15
CA ALA A 308 13.34 -14.33 20.92
C ALA A 308 12.76 -13.55 19.73
N LEU A 309 11.43 -13.54 19.57
CA LEU A 309 10.77 -12.77 18.52
C LEU A 309 10.98 -11.25 18.68
N VAL A 310 10.89 -10.73 19.92
CA VAL A 310 11.12 -9.31 20.20
C VAL A 310 12.58 -8.93 19.91
N ILE A 311 13.55 -9.74 20.32
CA ILE A 311 14.97 -9.52 20.03
C ILE A 311 15.21 -9.54 18.53
N TYR A 312 14.67 -10.52 17.82
CA TYR A 312 14.79 -10.66 16.36
C TYR A 312 14.19 -9.46 15.62
N ALA A 313 12.96 -9.05 15.97
CA ALA A 313 12.27 -7.95 15.33
C ALA A 313 12.98 -6.59 15.55
N ASN A 314 13.44 -6.32 16.78
CA ASN A 314 14.23 -5.12 17.06
C ASN A 314 15.63 -5.17 16.42
N GLY A 315 16.22 -6.35 16.28
CA GLY A 315 17.45 -6.56 15.52
C GLY A 315 17.27 -6.19 14.03
N ASN A 316 16.14 -6.60 13.43
CA ASN A 316 15.80 -6.22 12.06
C ASN A 316 15.63 -4.69 11.93
N ASP A 317 14.97 -4.02 12.89
CA ASP A 317 14.81 -2.56 12.88
C ASP A 317 16.17 -1.86 12.92
N LEU A 318 17.06 -2.32 13.80
CA LEU A 318 18.40 -1.78 13.93
C LEU A 318 19.21 -1.98 12.64
N PHE A 319 19.17 -3.18 12.07
CA PHE A 319 19.84 -3.47 10.81
C PHE A 319 19.36 -2.55 9.69
N ARG A 320 18.04 -2.38 9.54
CA ARG A 320 17.44 -1.47 8.55
C ARG A 320 17.91 -0.02 8.75
N PHE A 321 17.93 0.45 9.99
CA PHE A 321 18.38 1.80 10.32
C PHE A 321 19.84 2.09 9.90
N PHE A 322 20.73 1.11 10.00
CA PHE A 322 22.13 1.27 9.58
C PHE A 322 22.40 0.96 8.11
N SER A 323 21.44 0.32 7.42
CA SER A 323 21.57 -0.06 5.99
C SER A 323 20.97 0.97 5.02
N THR A 324 20.27 2.00 5.55
CA THR A 324 19.71 3.13 4.80
C THR A 324 20.64 4.32 4.86
#